data_d4fb1f0516c446a0f6345862701f9746
#
_entry.id   d4fb1f0516c446a0f6345862701f9746
#
_cell.length_a   1.000
_cell.length_b   1.000
_cell.length_c   1.000
_cell.angle_alpha   90.00
_cell.angle_beta   90.00
_cell.angle_gamma   90.00
#
_symmetry.space_group_name_H-M   'P 1'
#
loop_
_entity.id
_entity.type
_entity.pdbx_description
1 polymer ?
#
loop_
_entity_poly.entity_id
_entity_poly.type
_entity_poly.pdbx_seq_one_letter_code
_entity_poly.pdbx_strand_id
1 'polypeptide(L)'
;SFNSPLTDYLPASASVPTPDKVLGHIAGAPDYLPHVADVHRYFRALAAASPRVKVFTIGKSEEGREMIAVAIADESLLAGLDANRARLAQLADPRTIAMDDAKADQLVAQSTPVYYITGAIHSTETGSPTALMELAYRLAVDAAPYIKHIRSHVITLITPVVEVDGRDRMVDLYNWHLAHPGQNYPRLMYWGHYVAHDNNRDAMGMSLALTRNVADTFVGWHAQVLHDLHESVPFLYDNTVGDGPYNAWIDPILTGEWQQLGWDNVQQMTRLGMPGVFTHGDFDTWSPGYLMFIAAMHNGISRLYETFGNDGADTVKRTLDPADYQRTWYRPNPPLPEVVWSQRDNNNYEQTGLLTALNYFSGNSQLFLKNFYLKSKRSIEKPLQAGPAAYVF
;
A
#
# COMPACT_ATOMS: atom_id res chain seq x y z
N SER A 1 5.93 11.34 -20.79
CA SER A 1 5.44 10.57 -19.62
C SER A 1 5.64 11.39 -18.36
N PHE A 2 4.74 11.19 -17.41
CA PHE A 2 4.85 11.82 -16.10
C PHE A 2 5.79 11.00 -15.23
N ASN A 3 6.92 11.57 -14.86
CA ASN A 3 7.97 10.89 -14.10
C ASN A 3 8.62 11.85 -13.09
N SER A 4 9.37 11.32 -12.15
CA SER A 4 10.11 12.08 -11.15
C SER A 4 11.59 11.67 -11.13
N PRO A 5 12.47 12.49 -10.52
CA PRO A 5 13.87 12.11 -10.32
C PRO A 5 14.05 10.81 -9.52
N LEU A 6 13.04 10.38 -8.78
CA LEU A 6 13.12 9.13 -8.00
C LEU A 6 12.90 7.88 -8.86
N THR A 7 12.20 8.01 -9.98
CA THR A 7 11.79 6.89 -10.84
C THR A 7 12.28 6.99 -12.28
N ASP A 8 13.01 8.04 -12.65
CA ASP A 8 13.56 8.23 -14.01
C ASP A 8 14.78 7.35 -14.31
N TYR A 9 15.25 6.59 -13.35
CA TYR A 9 16.32 5.62 -13.48
C TYR A 9 15.97 4.32 -12.76
N LEU A 10 16.62 3.23 -13.15
CA LEU A 10 16.67 2.01 -12.36
C LEU A 10 18.09 1.81 -11.83
N PRO A 11 18.29 1.59 -10.53
CA PRO A 11 19.61 1.31 -10.00
C PRO A 11 20.16 0.02 -10.63
N ALA A 12 21.43 0.04 -11.03
CA ALA A 12 22.09 -1.11 -11.63
C ALA A 12 22.50 -2.15 -10.58
N SER A 13 22.38 -3.43 -10.92
CA SER A 13 22.92 -4.53 -10.13
C SER A 13 23.44 -5.63 -11.05
N ALA A 14 24.60 -6.17 -10.73
CA ALA A 14 25.18 -7.32 -11.46
C ALA A 14 24.52 -8.65 -11.07
N SER A 15 23.91 -8.74 -9.89
CA SER A 15 23.42 -10.00 -9.31
C SER A 15 21.91 -10.03 -9.07
N VAL A 16 21.27 -8.88 -8.91
CA VAL A 16 19.83 -8.79 -8.62
C VAL A 16 19.06 -8.41 -9.88
N PRO A 17 18.11 -9.22 -10.35
CA PRO A 17 17.42 -8.95 -11.60
C PRO A 17 16.36 -7.88 -11.47
N THR A 18 16.27 -7.00 -12.49
CA THR A 18 15.14 -6.10 -12.70
C THR A 18 13.90 -6.88 -13.15
N PRO A 19 12.68 -6.32 -13.03
CA PRO A 19 11.47 -7.01 -13.51
C PRO A 19 11.54 -7.46 -14.98
N ASP A 20 12.11 -6.64 -15.87
CA ASP A 20 12.22 -6.97 -17.29
C ASP A 20 13.15 -8.15 -17.58
N LYS A 21 14.20 -8.35 -16.78
CA LYS A 21 15.09 -9.50 -16.92
C LYS A 21 14.42 -10.84 -16.59
N VAL A 22 13.43 -10.82 -15.69
CA VAL A 22 12.69 -12.01 -15.30
C VAL A 22 11.46 -12.23 -16.17
N LEU A 23 10.72 -11.17 -16.48
CA LEU A 23 9.41 -11.24 -17.14
C LEU A 23 9.46 -10.91 -18.64
N GLY A 24 10.57 -10.34 -19.13
CA GLY A 24 10.70 -9.94 -20.53
C GLY A 24 10.04 -8.59 -20.87
N HIS A 25 9.48 -7.90 -19.90
CA HIS A 25 8.82 -6.60 -20.04
C HIS A 25 9.19 -5.69 -18.88
N ILE A 26 9.37 -4.39 -19.16
CA ILE A 26 9.54 -3.40 -18.10
C ILE A 26 8.25 -3.29 -17.27
N ALA A 27 8.36 -2.87 -16.03
CA ALA A 27 7.19 -2.58 -15.20
C ALA A 27 6.35 -1.47 -15.86
N GLY A 28 5.05 -1.72 -16.03
CA GLY A 28 4.16 -0.79 -16.70
C GLY A 28 4.28 -0.71 -18.21
N ALA A 29 4.90 -1.71 -18.84
CA ALA A 29 4.97 -1.79 -20.30
C ALA A 29 3.58 -1.72 -20.93
N PRO A 30 3.41 -1.01 -22.05
CA PRO A 30 2.15 -1.01 -22.75
C PRO A 30 1.83 -2.42 -23.29
N ASP A 31 0.54 -2.69 -23.43
CA ASP A 31 0.03 -3.94 -24.02
C ASP A 31 0.46 -5.23 -23.29
N TYR A 32 0.79 -5.11 -22.01
CA TYR A 32 1.21 -6.26 -21.21
C TYR A 32 0.74 -6.18 -19.76
N LEU A 33 0.12 -7.25 -19.29
CA LEU A 33 -0.21 -7.47 -17.88
C LEU A 33 0.34 -8.83 -17.42
N PRO A 34 1.15 -8.89 -16.37
CA PRO A 34 1.60 -10.17 -15.82
C PRO A 34 0.47 -10.87 -15.06
N HIS A 35 0.37 -12.19 -15.22
CA HIS A 35 -0.45 -13.03 -14.35
C HIS A 35 0.12 -13.08 -12.93
N VAL A 36 -0.67 -13.54 -11.97
CA VAL A 36 -0.23 -13.68 -10.58
C VAL A 36 1.02 -14.56 -10.48
N ALA A 37 1.08 -15.67 -11.21
CA ALA A 37 2.25 -16.55 -11.23
C ALA A 37 3.52 -15.82 -11.67
N ASP A 38 3.43 -14.90 -12.63
CA ASP A 38 4.55 -14.09 -13.09
C ASP A 38 4.99 -13.08 -12.04
N VAL A 39 4.04 -12.41 -11.40
CA VAL A 39 4.32 -11.48 -10.31
C VAL A 39 5.03 -12.19 -9.16
N HIS A 40 4.51 -13.33 -8.73
CA HIS A 40 5.10 -14.12 -7.65
C HIS A 40 6.49 -14.67 -8.05
N ARG A 41 6.65 -15.08 -9.30
CA ARG A 41 7.95 -15.53 -9.83
C ARG A 41 9.00 -14.43 -9.75
N TYR A 42 8.64 -13.20 -10.08
CA TYR A 42 9.56 -12.08 -9.93
C TYR A 42 9.99 -11.88 -8.47
N PHE A 43 9.06 -11.83 -7.54
CA PHE A 43 9.39 -11.63 -6.12
C PHE A 43 10.26 -12.77 -5.57
N ARG A 44 10.02 -14.00 -5.99
CA ARG A 44 10.87 -15.13 -5.61
C ARG A 44 12.27 -15.05 -6.23
N ALA A 45 12.39 -14.60 -7.48
CA ALA A 45 13.67 -14.34 -8.10
C ALA A 45 14.45 -13.23 -7.38
N LEU A 46 13.76 -12.17 -6.97
CA LEU A 46 14.32 -11.08 -6.19
C LEU A 46 14.83 -11.58 -4.83
N ALA A 47 14.04 -12.35 -4.12
CA ALA A 47 14.40 -12.92 -2.81
C ALA A 47 15.59 -13.91 -2.92
N ALA A 48 15.64 -14.69 -3.99
CA ALA A 48 16.75 -15.62 -4.24
C ALA A 48 18.07 -14.88 -4.52
N ALA A 49 18.00 -13.67 -5.08
CA ALA A 49 19.17 -12.87 -5.45
C ALA A 49 19.60 -11.86 -4.38
N SER A 50 18.77 -11.55 -3.40
CA SER A 50 19.04 -10.52 -2.40
C SER A 50 18.65 -10.96 -0.99
N PRO A 51 19.57 -10.88 -0.01
CA PRO A 51 19.25 -11.16 1.40
C PRO A 51 18.42 -10.05 2.06
N ARG A 52 18.13 -8.97 1.34
CA ARG A 52 17.26 -7.87 1.78
C ARG A 52 15.80 -8.11 1.44
N VAL A 53 15.46 -9.26 0.87
CA VAL A 53 14.11 -9.61 0.44
C VAL A 53 13.76 -11.00 0.94
N LYS A 54 12.56 -11.14 1.55
CA LYS A 54 12.06 -12.41 2.04
C LYS A 54 10.59 -12.56 1.68
N VAL A 55 10.22 -13.70 1.09
CA VAL A 55 8.85 -14.00 0.66
C VAL A 55 8.19 -14.95 1.64
N PHE A 56 6.95 -14.64 2.00
CA PHE A 56 6.10 -15.45 2.87
C PHE A 56 4.79 -15.78 2.16
N THR A 57 4.31 -17.00 2.31
CA THR A 57 2.94 -17.35 1.96
C THR A 57 2.02 -16.90 3.10
N ILE A 58 0.97 -16.12 2.78
CA ILE A 58 0.02 -15.61 3.78
C ILE A 58 -1.33 -16.31 3.74
N GLY A 59 -1.52 -17.25 2.81
CA GLY A 59 -2.73 -18.04 2.68
C GLY A 59 -3.07 -18.32 1.22
N LYS A 60 -4.29 -18.77 1.02
CA LYS A 60 -4.87 -19.06 -0.30
C LYS A 60 -6.14 -18.27 -0.50
N SER A 61 -6.43 -17.95 -1.77
CA SER A 61 -7.68 -17.34 -2.19
C SER A 61 -8.85 -18.34 -2.16
N GLU A 62 -10.06 -17.87 -2.47
CA GLU A 62 -11.24 -18.70 -2.59
C GLU A 62 -11.07 -19.84 -3.63
N GLU A 63 -10.32 -19.60 -4.69
CA GLU A 63 -10.03 -20.59 -5.73
C GLU A 63 -8.73 -21.37 -5.50
N GLY A 64 -8.10 -21.20 -4.35
CA GLY A 64 -6.92 -21.95 -3.97
C GLY A 64 -5.60 -21.41 -4.48
N ARG A 65 -5.54 -20.19 -5.05
CA ARG A 65 -4.30 -19.53 -5.47
C ARG A 65 -3.56 -19.00 -4.26
N GLU A 66 -2.23 -19.12 -4.29
CA GLU A 66 -1.38 -18.59 -3.24
C GLU A 66 -1.43 -17.06 -3.19
N MET A 67 -1.45 -16.53 -1.97
CA MET A 67 -1.21 -15.12 -1.67
C MET A 67 0.10 -15.00 -0.91
N ILE A 68 0.88 -13.95 -1.21
CA ILE A 68 2.20 -13.72 -0.61
C ILE A 68 2.29 -12.35 0.08
N ALA A 69 3.19 -12.26 1.04
CA ALA A 69 3.73 -11.01 1.55
C ALA A 69 5.25 -11.03 1.42
N VAL A 70 5.82 -9.92 1.00
CA VAL A 70 7.26 -9.77 0.74
C VAL A 70 7.81 -8.71 1.68
N ALA A 71 8.78 -9.08 2.52
CA ALA A 71 9.45 -8.16 3.42
C ALA A 71 10.76 -7.68 2.79
N ILE A 72 10.98 -6.36 2.82
CA ILE A 72 12.18 -5.73 2.31
C ILE A 72 12.76 -4.81 3.38
N ALA A 73 13.99 -5.06 3.77
CA ALA A 73 14.74 -4.27 4.75
C ALA A 73 16.22 -4.66 4.70
N ASP A 74 17.06 -4.01 5.49
CA ASP A 74 18.44 -4.45 5.68
C ASP A 74 18.49 -5.90 6.17
N GLU A 75 19.55 -6.59 5.80
CA GLU A 75 19.77 -8.02 6.12
C GLU A 75 19.65 -8.31 7.61
N SER A 76 20.22 -7.43 8.44
CA SER A 76 20.16 -7.56 9.90
C SER A 76 18.74 -7.47 10.46
N LEU A 77 17.91 -6.62 9.85
CA LEU A 77 16.51 -6.47 10.25
C LEU A 77 15.69 -7.70 9.84
N LEU A 78 15.93 -8.25 8.66
CA LEU A 78 15.25 -9.49 8.23
C LEU A 78 15.70 -10.71 9.05
N ALA A 79 16.95 -10.74 9.47
CA ALA A 79 17.42 -11.79 10.38
C ALA A 79 16.79 -11.70 11.78
N GLY A 80 16.41 -10.49 12.20
CA GLY A 80 15.82 -10.21 13.51
C GLY A 80 14.29 -10.07 13.54
N LEU A 81 13.57 -10.53 12.52
CA LEU A 81 12.12 -10.34 12.42
C LEU A 81 11.33 -10.88 13.62
N ASP A 82 11.65 -12.04 14.12
CA ASP A 82 10.91 -12.64 15.24
C ASP A 82 11.08 -11.82 16.53
N ALA A 83 12.29 -11.37 16.82
CA ALA A 83 12.55 -10.50 17.96
C ALA A 83 11.87 -9.14 17.83
N ASN A 84 11.90 -8.54 16.64
CA ASN A 84 11.20 -7.29 16.36
C ASN A 84 9.68 -7.44 16.52
N ARG A 85 9.11 -8.51 15.97
CA ARG A 85 7.69 -8.82 16.11
C ARG A 85 7.30 -8.98 17.59
N ALA A 86 8.11 -9.64 18.39
CA ALA A 86 7.86 -9.79 19.82
C ALA A 86 7.85 -8.43 20.56
N ARG A 87 8.75 -7.51 20.22
CA ARG A 87 8.75 -6.16 20.78
C ARG A 87 7.53 -5.35 20.35
N LEU A 88 7.17 -5.42 19.06
CA LEU A 88 5.97 -4.75 18.53
C LEU A 88 4.70 -5.29 19.19
N ALA A 89 4.63 -6.59 19.46
CA ALA A 89 3.50 -7.21 20.17
C ALA A 89 3.32 -6.62 21.57
N GLN A 90 4.42 -6.35 22.28
CA GLN A 90 4.37 -5.73 23.61
C GLN A 90 3.90 -4.26 23.54
N LEU A 91 4.27 -3.53 22.50
CA LEU A 91 3.76 -2.18 22.26
C LEU A 91 2.27 -2.18 21.85
N ALA A 92 1.85 -3.19 21.09
CA ALA A 92 0.46 -3.34 20.65
C ALA A 92 -0.48 -3.72 21.80
N ASP A 93 0.00 -4.48 22.76
CA ASP A 93 -0.74 -4.83 23.97
C ASP A 93 0.12 -4.65 25.21
N PRO A 94 0.10 -3.44 25.81
CA PRO A 94 0.90 -3.13 27.00
C PRO A 94 0.53 -3.92 28.25
N ARG A 95 -0.51 -4.74 28.24
CA ARG A 95 -0.92 -5.59 29.37
C ARG A 95 -0.06 -6.86 29.49
N THR A 96 0.67 -7.23 28.44
CA THR A 96 1.41 -8.51 28.38
C THR A 96 2.67 -8.53 29.21
N ILE A 97 3.18 -7.40 29.64
CA ILE A 97 4.35 -7.22 30.50
C ILE A 97 4.10 -6.12 31.52
N ALA A 98 5.00 -5.96 32.50
CA ALA A 98 5.01 -4.79 33.37
C ALA A 98 5.48 -3.56 32.57
N MET A 99 4.52 -2.86 31.96
CA MET A 99 4.77 -1.73 31.05
C MET A 99 4.65 -0.41 31.80
N ASP A 100 5.64 0.45 31.56
CA ASP A 100 5.59 1.88 31.88
C ASP A 100 6.15 2.69 30.67
N ASP A 101 6.12 4.00 30.75
CA ASP A 101 6.58 4.84 29.64
C ASP A 101 8.08 4.69 29.37
N ALA A 102 8.88 4.45 30.39
CA ALA A 102 10.32 4.21 30.24
C ALA A 102 10.59 2.88 29.51
N LYS A 103 9.87 1.83 29.84
CA LYS A 103 9.94 0.54 29.15
C LYS A 103 9.45 0.66 27.71
N ALA A 104 8.38 1.40 27.48
CA ALA A 104 7.89 1.66 26.12
C ALA A 104 8.91 2.42 25.28
N ASP A 105 9.55 3.45 25.82
CA ASP A 105 10.60 4.20 25.12
C ASP A 105 11.80 3.32 24.77
N GLN A 106 12.17 2.41 25.65
CA GLN A 106 13.23 1.44 25.40
C GLN A 106 12.84 0.50 24.24
N LEU A 107 11.62 -0.03 24.24
CA LEU A 107 11.13 -0.89 23.16
C LEU A 107 11.04 -0.16 21.83
N VAL A 108 10.57 1.08 21.84
CA VAL A 108 10.52 1.95 20.64
C VAL A 108 11.93 2.14 20.06
N ALA A 109 12.92 2.45 20.89
CA ALA A 109 14.30 2.63 20.45
C ALA A 109 14.92 1.37 19.83
N GLN A 110 14.48 0.20 20.25
CA GLN A 110 15.00 -1.10 19.79
C GLN A 110 14.21 -1.72 18.65
N SER A 111 13.04 -1.18 18.31
CA SER A 111 12.12 -1.78 17.37
C SER A 111 12.12 -1.06 16.01
N THR A 112 11.77 -1.80 14.97
CA THR A 112 11.62 -1.28 13.63
C THR A 112 10.15 -1.37 13.22
N PRO A 113 9.52 -0.26 12.78
CA PRO A 113 8.13 -0.29 12.35
C PRO A 113 7.95 -1.06 11.05
N VAL A 114 6.74 -1.57 10.85
CA VAL A 114 6.33 -2.30 9.65
C VAL A 114 5.32 -1.45 8.87
N TYR A 115 5.63 -1.19 7.62
CA TYR A 115 4.78 -0.47 6.67
C TYR A 115 4.26 -1.46 5.64
N TYR A 116 2.97 -1.82 5.72
CA TYR A 116 2.36 -2.83 4.88
C TYR A 116 1.63 -2.19 3.69
N ILE A 117 2.01 -2.59 2.47
CA ILE A 117 1.45 -2.08 1.21
C ILE A 117 0.71 -3.22 0.51
N THR A 118 -0.52 -2.97 0.08
CA THR A 118 -1.36 -3.92 -0.65
C THR A 118 -1.74 -3.37 -2.02
N GLY A 119 -1.80 -4.24 -3.02
CA GLY A 119 -2.18 -3.87 -4.38
C GLY A 119 -3.24 -4.79 -4.96
N ALA A 120 -3.96 -4.29 -5.96
CA ALA A 120 -4.88 -5.05 -6.81
C ALA A 120 -5.95 -5.84 -6.05
N ILE A 121 -6.59 -5.24 -5.04
CA ILE A 121 -7.83 -5.79 -4.48
C ILE A 121 -8.97 -5.71 -5.51
N HIS A 122 -9.00 -4.64 -6.33
CA HIS A 122 -9.89 -4.52 -7.47
C HIS A 122 -9.15 -4.92 -8.74
N SER A 123 -9.58 -5.99 -9.39
CA SER A 123 -8.83 -6.61 -10.49
C SER A 123 -8.79 -5.79 -11.77
N THR A 124 -9.75 -4.89 -11.98
CA THR A 124 -9.75 -3.93 -13.10
C THR A 124 -8.75 -2.78 -12.90
N GLU A 125 -8.23 -2.63 -11.70
CA GLU A 125 -7.23 -1.62 -11.32
C GLU A 125 -5.84 -2.25 -11.43
N THR A 126 -5.27 -2.21 -12.64
CA THR A 126 -4.28 -3.17 -13.10
C THR A 126 -2.81 -2.81 -12.85
N GLY A 127 -2.50 -1.55 -12.47
CA GLY A 127 -1.11 -1.07 -12.47
C GLY A 127 -0.29 -1.37 -11.23
N SER A 128 -0.92 -1.52 -10.06
CA SER A 128 -0.17 -1.63 -8.80
C SER A 128 0.74 -2.84 -8.68
N PRO A 129 0.42 -4.04 -9.19
CA PRO A 129 1.37 -5.16 -9.10
C PRO A 129 2.71 -4.89 -9.76
N THR A 130 2.72 -4.25 -10.93
CA THR A 130 3.96 -3.92 -11.64
C THR A 130 4.72 -2.78 -10.94
N ALA A 131 4.02 -1.78 -10.41
CA ALA A 131 4.63 -0.74 -9.60
C ALA A 131 5.33 -1.31 -8.36
N LEU A 132 4.70 -2.27 -7.70
CA LEU A 132 5.25 -2.90 -6.49
C LEU A 132 6.44 -3.80 -6.76
N MET A 133 6.50 -4.48 -7.91
CA MET A 133 7.69 -5.21 -8.34
C MET A 133 8.90 -4.29 -8.49
N GLU A 134 8.74 -3.17 -9.18
CA GLU A 134 9.83 -2.22 -9.40
C GLU A 134 10.21 -1.48 -8.11
N LEU A 135 9.23 -1.12 -7.28
CA LEU A 135 9.48 -0.56 -5.95
C LEU A 135 10.33 -1.50 -5.09
N ALA A 136 10.00 -2.77 -5.07
CA ALA A 136 10.75 -3.78 -4.32
C ALA A 136 12.20 -3.88 -4.79
N TYR A 137 12.42 -3.87 -6.11
CA TYR A 137 13.75 -3.83 -6.69
C TYR A 137 14.54 -2.59 -6.23
N ARG A 138 13.94 -1.40 -6.31
CA ARG A 138 14.57 -0.14 -5.87
C ARG A 138 14.95 -0.20 -4.40
N LEU A 139 14.04 -0.63 -3.55
CA LEU A 139 14.27 -0.72 -2.10
C LEU A 139 15.41 -1.71 -1.77
N ALA A 140 15.52 -2.80 -2.51
CA ALA A 140 16.55 -3.82 -2.29
C ALA A 140 17.94 -3.39 -2.80
N VAL A 141 18.01 -2.66 -3.91
CA VAL A 141 19.23 -2.45 -4.70
C VAL A 141 19.79 -1.04 -4.58
N ASP A 142 18.94 -0.01 -4.53
CA ASP A 142 19.39 1.37 -4.64
C ASP A 142 20.29 1.77 -3.46
N ALA A 143 21.42 2.40 -3.81
CA ALA A 143 22.41 2.90 -2.84
C ALA A 143 22.18 4.37 -2.46
N ALA A 144 21.13 5.02 -2.96
CA ALA A 144 20.78 6.37 -2.60
C ALA A 144 20.62 6.51 -1.08
N PRO A 145 21.11 7.59 -0.46
CA PRO A 145 21.07 7.73 1.01
C PRO A 145 19.69 7.58 1.61
N TYR A 146 18.66 8.11 0.97
CA TYR A 146 17.28 7.98 1.49
C TYR A 146 16.75 6.54 1.43
N ILE A 147 17.10 5.77 0.39
CA ILE A 147 16.73 4.34 0.30
C ILE A 147 17.45 3.53 1.38
N LYS A 148 18.74 3.80 1.61
CA LYS A 148 19.47 3.16 2.70
C LYS A 148 18.84 3.45 4.05
N HIS A 149 18.39 4.68 4.26
CA HIS A 149 17.69 5.07 5.48
C HIS A 149 16.36 4.33 5.64
N ILE A 150 15.59 4.21 4.57
CA ILE A 150 14.35 3.40 4.58
C ILE A 150 14.65 1.97 4.97
N ARG A 151 15.62 1.30 4.32
CA ARG A 151 15.97 -0.08 4.63
C ARG A 151 16.39 -0.31 6.06
N SER A 152 17.07 0.65 6.68
CA SER A 152 17.58 0.52 8.05
C SER A 152 16.57 0.90 9.14
N HIS A 153 15.45 1.55 8.79
CA HIS A 153 14.50 2.10 9.76
C HIS A 153 13.06 1.63 9.57
N VAL A 154 12.75 0.94 8.48
CA VAL A 154 11.41 0.46 8.17
C VAL A 154 11.50 -0.94 7.54
N ILE A 155 10.66 -1.84 7.98
CA ILE A 155 10.38 -3.07 7.25
C ILE A 155 9.22 -2.78 6.31
N THR A 156 9.49 -2.73 5.00
CA THR A 156 8.46 -2.60 3.98
C THR A 156 7.91 -3.97 3.66
N LEU A 157 6.63 -4.17 3.93
CA LEU A 157 5.92 -5.43 3.67
C LEU A 157 4.96 -5.20 2.51
N ILE A 158 4.95 -6.09 1.52
CA ILE A 158 4.18 -5.93 0.28
C ILE A 158 3.38 -7.19 -0.01
N THR A 159 2.06 -7.05 -0.17
CA THR A 159 1.22 -8.04 -0.84
C THR A 159 0.87 -7.48 -2.22
N PRO A 160 1.54 -7.94 -3.29
CA PRO A 160 1.47 -7.27 -4.60
C PRO A 160 0.12 -7.46 -5.29
N VAL A 161 -0.57 -8.56 -5.02
CA VAL A 161 -1.90 -8.86 -5.54
C VAL A 161 -2.75 -9.43 -4.42
N VAL A 162 -3.77 -8.70 -4.02
CA VAL A 162 -4.73 -9.16 -3.00
C VAL A 162 -5.77 -10.07 -3.63
N GLU A 163 -6.42 -9.64 -4.73
CA GLU A 163 -7.40 -10.44 -5.46
C GLU A 163 -6.71 -11.24 -6.57
N VAL A 164 -6.07 -12.33 -6.17
CA VAL A 164 -5.30 -13.17 -7.10
C VAL A 164 -6.18 -13.88 -8.14
N ASP A 165 -7.41 -14.23 -7.79
CA ASP A 165 -8.34 -14.91 -8.70
C ASP A 165 -8.83 -13.97 -9.80
N GLY A 166 -9.28 -12.79 -9.41
CA GLY A 166 -9.74 -11.77 -10.34
C GLY A 166 -8.61 -11.19 -11.19
N ARG A 167 -7.40 -11.10 -10.67
CA ARG A 167 -6.23 -10.66 -11.44
C ARG A 167 -5.97 -11.56 -12.64
N ASP A 168 -5.97 -12.87 -12.46
CA ASP A 168 -5.73 -13.80 -13.57
C ASP A 168 -6.84 -13.71 -14.63
N ARG A 169 -8.09 -13.58 -14.20
CA ARG A 169 -9.21 -13.33 -15.12
C ARG A 169 -9.06 -12.02 -15.89
N MET A 170 -8.66 -10.96 -15.23
CA MET A 170 -8.46 -9.65 -15.89
C MET A 170 -7.35 -9.71 -16.92
N VAL A 171 -6.25 -10.38 -16.62
CA VAL A 171 -5.16 -10.59 -17.59
C VAL A 171 -5.63 -11.37 -18.80
N ASP A 172 -6.40 -12.43 -18.61
CA ASP A 172 -6.96 -13.23 -19.71
C ASP A 172 -7.92 -12.41 -20.57
N LEU A 173 -8.77 -11.59 -19.99
CA LEU A 173 -9.65 -10.69 -20.71
C LEU A 173 -8.87 -9.64 -21.49
N TYR A 174 -7.83 -9.08 -20.92
CA TYR A 174 -6.99 -8.11 -21.60
C TYR A 174 -6.24 -8.74 -22.79
N ASN A 175 -5.71 -9.94 -22.62
CA ASN A 175 -5.06 -10.70 -23.71
C ASN A 175 -6.05 -11.00 -24.83
N TRP A 176 -7.29 -11.33 -24.49
CA TRP A 176 -8.37 -11.49 -25.48
C TRP A 176 -8.63 -10.18 -26.25
N HIS A 177 -8.70 -9.06 -25.52
CA HIS A 177 -8.85 -7.72 -26.12
C HIS A 177 -7.73 -7.42 -27.13
N LEU A 178 -6.48 -7.68 -26.76
CA LEU A 178 -5.33 -7.49 -27.67
C LEU A 178 -5.41 -8.36 -28.93
N ALA A 179 -5.95 -9.57 -28.81
CA ALA A 179 -6.13 -10.49 -29.93
C ALA A 179 -7.34 -10.16 -30.82
N HIS A 180 -8.26 -9.30 -30.36
CA HIS A 180 -9.49 -8.94 -31.05
C HIS A 180 -9.64 -7.41 -31.14
N PRO A 181 -8.73 -6.72 -31.85
CA PRO A 181 -8.75 -5.28 -31.96
C PRO A 181 -10.08 -4.77 -32.56
N GLY A 182 -10.59 -3.69 -32.01
CA GLY A 182 -11.85 -3.08 -32.46
C GLY A 182 -13.11 -3.78 -31.94
N GLN A 183 -12.98 -4.83 -31.15
CA GLN A 183 -14.11 -5.48 -30.50
C GLN A 183 -14.17 -5.10 -29.01
N ASN A 184 -15.38 -4.92 -28.50
CA ASN A 184 -15.59 -4.80 -27.06
C ASN A 184 -15.31 -6.14 -26.41
N TYR A 185 -14.47 -6.19 -25.39
CA TYR A 185 -14.24 -7.41 -24.64
C TYR A 185 -15.21 -7.52 -23.44
N PRO A 186 -15.49 -8.75 -23.01
CA PRO A 186 -16.40 -8.95 -21.89
C PRO A 186 -15.92 -8.22 -20.65
N ARG A 187 -16.86 -7.68 -19.89
CA ARG A 187 -16.51 -7.12 -18.58
C ARG A 187 -16.02 -8.23 -17.65
N LEU A 188 -15.06 -7.91 -16.82
CA LEU A 188 -14.76 -8.76 -15.68
C LEU A 188 -16.03 -8.87 -14.84
N MET A 189 -16.58 -10.09 -14.74
CA MET A 189 -17.87 -10.31 -14.11
C MET A 189 -17.85 -9.85 -12.66
N TYR A 190 -16.65 -9.87 -12.03
CA TYR A 190 -16.66 -9.69 -10.63
C TYR A 190 -15.29 -9.89 -9.92
N TRP A 191 -15.03 -9.11 -8.93
CA TRP A 191 -13.83 -9.21 -8.11
C TRP A 191 -14.08 -9.72 -6.68
N GLY A 192 -15.27 -9.90 -6.28
CA GLY A 192 -15.64 -10.41 -4.98
C GLY A 192 -16.35 -11.76 -5.08
N HIS A 193 -15.74 -12.70 -5.78
CA HIS A 193 -16.31 -14.04 -6.01
C HIS A 193 -16.92 -14.62 -4.72
N TYR A 194 -18.14 -15.06 -4.74
CA TYR A 194 -18.92 -15.60 -3.63
C TYR A 194 -19.57 -14.60 -2.67
N VAL A 195 -19.35 -13.31 -2.81
CA VAL A 195 -20.06 -12.29 -2.04
C VAL A 195 -20.72 -11.27 -2.95
N ALA A 196 -21.80 -10.65 -2.51
CA ALA A 196 -22.55 -9.68 -3.30
C ALA A 196 -22.10 -8.24 -3.08
N HIS A 197 -21.20 -8.02 -2.14
CA HIS A 197 -20.62 -6.71 -1.86
C HIS A 197 -19.26 -6.55 -2.51
N ASP A 198 -18.83 -5.32 -2.68
CA ASP A 198 -17.46 -4.97 -3.07
C ASP A 198 -16.46 -5.60 -2.09
N ASN A 199 -15.41 -6.25 -2.60
CA ASN A 199 -14.41 -6.88 -1.75
C ASN A 199 -13.58 -5.87 -0.92
N ASN A 200 -13.60 -4.59 -1.28
CA ASN A 200 -13.10 -3.50 -0.43
C ASN A 200 -14.18 -2.96 0.52
N ARG A 201 -15.21 -3.71 0.81
CA ARG A 201 -16.23 -3.48 1.85
C ARG A 201 -16.39 -4.71 2.75
N ASP A 202 -15.38 -5.57 2.78
CA ASP A 202 -15.40 -6.88 3.45
C ASP A 202 -14.65 -6.88 4.80
N ALA A 203 -13.92 -5.81 5.13
CA ALA A 203 -13.07 -5.79 6.32
C ALA A 203 -13.83 -5.87 7.65
N MET A 204 -15.11 -5.50 7.68
CA MET A 204 -15.95 -5.64 8.86
C MET A 204 -16.50 -7.06 9.00
N GLY A 205 -16.98 -7.65 7.90
CA GLY A 205 -17.57 -8.99 7.90
C GLY A 205 -16.58 -10.13 7.74
N MET A 206 -15.44 -9.87 7.11
CA MET A 206 -14.37 -10.84 6.86
C MET A 206 -14.84 -12.13 6.19
N SER A 207 -15.74 -11.99 5.23
CA SER A 207 -16.36 -13.11 4.51
C SER A 207 -15.40 -13.79 3.53
N LEU A 208 -14.49 -13.02 2.95
CA LEU A 208 -13.55 -13.48 1.93
C LEU A 208 -12.23 -13.95 2.55
N ALA A 209 -11.67 -15.01 1.96
CA ALA A 209 -10.34 -15.50 2.35
C ALA A 209 -9.26 -14.41 2.19
N LEU A 210 -9.30 -13.62 1.11
CA LEU A 210 -8.35 -12.53 0.90
C LEU A 210 -8.35 -11.51 2.05
N THR A 211 -9.51 -11.15 2.56
CA THR A 211 -9.63 -10.20 3.67
C THR A 211 -9.02 -10.78 4.95
N ARG A 212 -9.36 -12.02 5.26
CA ARG A 212 -8.80 -12.73 6.44
C ARG A 212 -7.29 -12.87 6.34
N ASN A 213 -6.75 -13.22 5.16
CA ASN A 213 -5.32 -13.37 4.95
C ASN A 213 -4.56 -12.04 5.14
N VAL A 214 -5.11 -10.93 4.64
CA VAL A 214 -4.51 -9.60 4.84
C VAL A 214 -4.62 -9.16 6.30
N ALA A 215 -5.78 -9.35 6.93
CA ALA A 215 -5.99 -8.99 8.33
C ALA A 215 -5.06 -9.78 9.26
N ASP A 216 -4.94 -11.09 9.07
CA ASP A 216 -4.04 -11.95 9.84
C ASP A 216 -2.58 -11.55 9.65
N THR A 217 -2.21 -11.15 8.44
CA THR A 217 -0.86 -10.65 8.15
C THR A 217 -0.60 -9.34 8.88
N PHE A 218 -1.49 -8.35 8.75
CA PHE A 218 -1.35 -7.06 9.41
C PHE A 218 -1.24 -7.22 10.94
N VAL A 219 -2.16 -7.95 11.53
CA VAL A 219 -2.20 -8.16 12.98
C VAL A 219 -1.02 -9.02 13.44
N GLY A 220 -0.71 -10.11 12.72
CA GLY A 220 0.38 -11.01 13.08
C GLY A 220 1.77 -10.38 13.01
N TRP A 221 1.97 -9.42 12.13
CA TRP A 221 3.19 -8.62 12.07
C TRP A 221 3.21 -7.45 13.05
N HIS A 222 2.09 -7.14 13.67
CA HIS A 222 1.89 -5.94 14.49
C HIS A 222 2.31 -4.67 13.75
N ALA A 223 1.86 -4.55 12.49
CA ALA A 223 2.23 -3.47 11.60
C ALA A 223 1.63 -2.12 12.04
N GLN A 224 2.29 -1.02 11.65
CA GLN A 224 1.87 0.34 11.98
C GLN A 224 1.09 1.01 10.87
N VAL A 225 1.26 0.58 9.61
CA VAL A 225 0.58 1.16 8.44
C VAL A 225 0.02 0.05 7.56
N LEU A 226 -1.21 0.25 7.08
CA LEU A 226 -1.77 -0.48 5.94
C LEU A 226 -2.08 0.54 4.85
N HIS A 227 -1.36 0.44 3.72
CA HIS A 227 -1.44 1.35 2.60
C HIS A 227 -1.93 0.60 1.37
N ASP A 228 -3.19 0.82 1.01
CA ASP A 228 -3.87 0.12 -0.07
C ASP A 228 -3.81 0.94 -1.38
N LEU A 229 -3.55 0.27 -2.50
CA LEU A 229 -3.38 0.93 -3.80
C LEU A 229 -4.58 0.66 -4.71
N HIS A 230 -5.16 1.73 -5.25
CA HIS A 230 -6.33 1.74 -6.11
C HIS A 230 -6.16 2.59 -7.37
N GLU A 231 -7.08 2.43 -8.32
CA GLU A 231 -7.08 3.16 -9.58
C GLU A 231 -8.51 3.57 -9.98
N SER A 232 -8.95 4.75 -9.56
CA SER A 232 -10.25 5.31 -9.95
C SER A 232 -10.28 6.84 -9.99
N VAL A 233 -9.17 7.50 -9.66
CA VAL A 233 -9.07 8.97 -9.59
C VAL A 233 -7.87 9.44 -10.40
N PRO A 234 -8.02 10.49 -11.23
CA PRO A 234 -6.93 10.98 -12.08
C PRO A 234 -5.68 11.36 -11.31
N PHE A 235 -4.52 11.07 -11.89
CA PHE A 235 -3.18 11.32 -11.38
C PHE A 235 -2.93 10.56 -10.07
N LEU A 236 -2.89 11.26 -8.93
CA LEU A 236 -2.81 10.59 -7.63
C LEU A 236 -3.62 11.33 -6.59
N TYR A 237 -4.60 10.63 -6.07
CA TYR A 237 -5.34 11.01 -4.88
C TYR A 237 -4.83 10.21 -3.67
N ASP A 238 -4.40 10.92 -2.65
CA ASP A 238 -3.96 10.33 -1.38
C ASP A 238 -5.10 10.44 -0.36
N ASN A 239 -5.84 9.36 -0.17
CA ASN A 239 -6.91 9.29 0.83
C ASN A 239 -6.35 9.00 2.24
N THR A 240 -5.23 9.59 2.59
CA THR A 240 -4.74 9.60 3.97
C THR A 240 -5.50 10.63 4.79
N VAL A 241 -5.77 11.80 4.19
CA VAL A 241 -6.66 12.83 4.77
C VAL A 241 -8.01 12.76 4.06
N GLY A 242 -8.88 11.87 4.48
CA GLY A 242 -10.23 11.77 3.94
C GLY A 242 -11.15 12.85 4.48
N ASP A 243 -12.38 12.86 3.96
CA ASP A 243 -13.42 13.77 4.41
C ASP A 243 -14.15 13.22 5.65
N GLY A 244 -14.91 14.07 6.32
CA GLY A 244 -15.79 13.66 7.42
C GLY A 244 -17.02 12.89 6.93
N PRO A 245 -17.76 12.24 7.85
CA PRO A 245 -17.43 12.13 9.27
C PRO A 245 -16.25 11.17 9.54
N TYR A 246 -15.51 11.46 10.60
CA TYR A 246 -14.49 10.54 11.11
C TYR A 246 -15.14 9.52 12.06
N ASN A 247 -14.62 8.29 12.04
CA ASN A 247 -15.09 7.24 12.92
C ASN A 247 -14.78 7.60 14.38
N ALA A 248 -15.80 7.58 15.23
CA ALA A 248 -15.68 7.98 16.63
C ALA A 248 -14.82 7.05 17.49
N TRP A 249 -14.51 5.85 16.99
CA TRP A 249 -13.73 4.85 17.73
C TRP A 249 -12.24 4.89 17.44
N ILE A 250 -11.80 5.62 16.43
CA ILE A 250 -10.37 5.84 16.21
C ILE A 250 -9.80 6.78 17.26
N ASP A 251 -8.51 6.59 17.60
CA ASP A 251 -7.84 7.50 18.51
C ASP A 251 -7.55 8.85 17.82
N PRO A 252 -7.75 9.99 18.50
CA PRO A 252 -7.43 11.31 17.93
C PRO A 252 -5.98 11.48 17.48
N ILE A 253 -5.02 10.72 18.02
CA ILE A 253 -3.63 10.73 17.56
C ILE A 253 -3.57 10.34 16.09
N LEU A 254 -4.39 9.38 15.65
CA LEU A 254 -4.42 8.94 14.24
C LEU A 254 -4.80 10.08 13.30
N THR A 255 -5.71 10.95 13.69
CA THR A 255 -6.09 12.11 12.88
C THR A 255 -4.88 13.02 12.59
N GLY A 256 -4.04 13.25 13.61
CA GLY A 256 -2.78 13.99 13.43
C GLY A 256 -1.78 13.26 12.53
N GLU A 257 -1.67 11.96 12.67
CA GLU A 257 -0.80 11.15 11.80
C GLU A 257 -1.26 11.19 10.33
N TRP A 258 -2.56 11.13 10.06
CA TRP A 258 -3.10 11.32 8.71
C TRP A 258 -2.73 12.68 8.12
N GLN A 259 -2.86 13.76 8.91
CA GLN A 259 -2.49 15.11 8.47
C GLN A 259 -1.00 15.19 8.09
N GLN A 260 -0.14 14.67 8.95
CA GLN A 260 1.30 14.66 8.68
C GLN A 260 1.64 13.92 7.40
N LEU A 261 1.16 12.70 7.26
CA LEU A 261 1.52 11.81 6.14
C LEU A 261 0.91 12.27 4.81
N GLY A 262 -0.35 12.66 4.81
CA GLY A 262 -1.03 13.09 3.59
C GLY A 262 -0.46 14.41 3.04
N TRP A 263 -0.29 15.39 3.88
CA TRP A 263 0.24 16.70 3.44
C TRP A 263 1.72 16.65 3.09
N ASP A 264 2.52 15.84 3.78
CA ASP A 264 3.90 15.60 3.37
C ASP A 264 3.97 15.02 1.96
N ASN A 265 3.14 14.02 1.66
CA ASN A 265 3.10 13.38 0.34
C ASN A 265 2.77 14.38 -0.76
N VAL A 266 1.74 15.20 -0.59
CA VAL A 266 1.36 16.24 -1.57
C VAL A 266 2.50 17.23 -1.75
N GLN A 267 3.11 17.71 -0.67
CA GLN A 267 4.21 18.65 -0.73
C GLN A 267 5.43 18.08 -1.46
N GLN A 268 5.84 16.87 -1.11
CA GLN A 268 7.02 16.22 -1.72
C GLN A 268 6.82 15.96 -3.20
N MET A 269 5.68 15.40 -3.59
CA MET A 269 5.41 15.12 -5.00
C MET A 269 5.25 16.40 -5.83
N THR A 270 4.68 17.46 -5.26
CA THR A 270 4.63 18.78 -5.90
C THR A 270 6.04 19.34 -6.14
N ARG A 271 6.93 19.24 -5.15
CA ARG A 271 8.34 19.65 -5.29
C ARG A 271 9.09 18.84 -6.34
N LEU A 272 8.73 17.58 -6.53
CA LEU A 272 9.32 16.72 -7.56
C LEU A 272 8.71 16.95 -8.96
N GLY A 273 7.79 17.90 -9.10
CA GLY A 273 7.20 18.27 -10.39
C GLY A 273 6.09 17.33 -10.88
N MET A 274 5.51 16.53 -9.98
CA MET A 274 4.41 15.62 -10.33
C MET A 274 3.07 16.36 -10.24
N PRO A 275 2.40 16.68 -11.37
CA PRO A 275 1.13 17.41 -11.33
C PRO A 275 -0.03 16.54 -10.85
N GLY A 276 -1.09 17.18 -10.35
CA GLY A 276 -2.36 16.56 -10.04
C GLY A 276 -2.43 15.79 -8.73
N VAL A 277 -1.38 15.81 -7.92
CA VAL A 277 -1.37 15.15 -6.60
C VAL A 277 -2.19 15.96 -5.61
N PHE A 278 -3.10 15.29 -4.91
CA PHE A 278 -3.92 15.94 -3.90
C PHE A 278 -4.32 14.97 -2.79
N THR A 279 -4.76 15.53 -1.68
CA THR A 279 -5.36 14.83 -0.55
C THR A 279 -6.60 15.61 -0.09
N HIS A 280 -7.31 15.14 0.90
CA HIS A 280 -8.53 15.72 1.41
C HIS A 280 -9.76 15.50 0.51
N GLY A 281 -10.90 15.27 1.12
CA GLY A 281 -12.16 15.06 0.41
C GLY A 281 -12.31 13.66 -0.21
N ASP A 282 -13.24 13.54 -1.10
CA ASP A 282 -13.67 12.38 -1.88
C ASP A 282 -14.16 11.18 -1.04
N PHE A 283 -13.26 10.46 -0.38
CA PHE A 283 -13.64 9.30 0.43
C PHE A 283 -13.63 9.64 1.93
N ASP A 284 -14.51 8.98 2.67
CA ASP A 284 -14.62 9.17 4.11
C ASP A 284 -13.50 8.48 4.89
N THR A 285 -13.39 8.85 6.16
CA THR A 285 -12.51 8.24 7.16
C THR A 285 -13.32 7.54 8.27
N TRP A 286 -14.49 7.04 7.92
CA TRP A 286 -15.46 6.47 8.85
C TRP A 286 -15.66 4.97 8.68
N SER A 287 -15.73 4.48 7.43
CA SER A 287 -16.19 3.13 7.14
C SER A 287 -15.19 2.04 7.54
N PRO A 288 -15.53 1.16 8.50
CA PRO A 288 -14.68 0.03 8.87
C PRO A 288 -14.69 -1.09 7.81
N GLY A 289 -15.47 -0.95 6.74
CA GLY A 289 -15.52 -1.90 5.64
C GLY A 289 -14.33 -1.83 4.69
N TYR A 290 -13.66 -0.68 4.59
CA TYR A 290 -12.45 -0.55 3.76
C TYR A 290 -11.32 -1.44 4.27
N LEU A 291 -10.59 -2.11 3.37
CA LEU A 291 -9.44 -2.94 3.74
C LEU A 291 -8.42 -2.15 4.57
N MET A 292 -8.09 -0.92 4.15
CA MET A 292 -7.13 -0.07 4.87
C MET A 292 -7.55 0.18 6.32
N PHE A 293 -8.85 0.20 6.61
CA PHE A 293 -9.36 0.51 7.95
C PHE A 293 -9.07 -0.58 8.99
N ILE A 294 -8.62 -1.75 8.55
CA ILE A 294 -8.04 -2.76 9.46
C ILE A 294 -6.95 -2.11 10.32
N ALA A 295 -6.11 -1.25 9.71
CA ALA A 295 -5.07 -0.53 10.45
C ALA A 295 -5.66 0.44 11.48
N ALA A 296 -6.62 1.28 11.08
CA ALA A 296 -7.24 2.26 11.98
C ALA A 296 -7.92 1.61 13.19
N MET A 297 -8.55 0.46 12.98
CA MET A 297 -9.22 -0.31 14.04
C MET A 297 -8.25 -1.09 14.95
N HIS A 298 -6.97 -1.17 14.59
CA HIS A 298 -5.90 -1.83 15.36
C HIS A 298 -4.79 -0.85 15.76
N ASN A 299 -5.12 0.42 15.97
CA ASN A 299 -4.21 1.48 16.41
C ASN A 299 -3.06 1.79 15.43
N GLY A 300 -3.17 1.31 14.20
CA GLY A 300 -2.28 1.64 13.10
C GLY A 300 -2.77 2.84 12.29
N ILE A 301 -2.16 3.04 11.15
CA ILE A 301 -2.43 4.14 10.23
C ILE A 301 -2.96 3.57 8.92
N SER A 302 -4.21 3.89 8.59
CA SER A 302 -4.81 3.55 7.30
C SER A 302 -4.44 4.60 6.26
N ARG A 303 -4.02 4.13 5.07
CA ARG A 303 -3.71 4.97 3.90
C ARG A 303 -4.23 4.31 2.63
N LEU A 304 -4.56 5.15 1.64
CA LEU A 304 -4.98 4.67 0.33
C LEU A 304 -4.50 5.65 -0.75
N TYR A 305 -3.95 5.13 -1.85
CA TYR A 305 -3.75 5.89 -3.08
C TYR A 305 -4.74 5.47 -4.14
N GLU A 306 -5.21 6.46 -4.90
CA GLU A 306 -5.89 6.24 -6.16
C GLU A 306 -5.07 6.87 -7.29
N THR A 307 -4.98 6.19 -8.42
CA THR A 307 -4.43 6.72 -9.68
C THR A 307 -5.45 6.54 -10.81
N PHE A 308 -5.12 6.87 -12.04
CA PHE A 308 -6.04 6.65 -13.17
C PHE A 308 -6.43 5.18 -13.29
N GLY A 309 -7.73 4.91 -13.50
CA GLY A 309 -8.23 3.59 -13.86
C GLY A 309 -7.89 3.22 -15.30
N ASN A 310 -7.37 2.02 -15.55
CA ASN A 310 -6.93 1.59 -16.87
C ASN A 310 -7.75 0.44 -17.46
N ASP A 311 -8.24 -0.49 -16.67
CA ASP A 311 -8.87 -1.73 -17.12
C ASP A 311 -7.98 -2.51 -18.10
N GLY A 312 -6.67 -2.38 -17.97
CA GLY A 312 -5.70 -2.96 -18.88
C GLY A 312 -4.36 -2.24 -18.87
N ALA A 313 -3.65 -2.28 -19.99
CA ALA A 313 -2.35 -1.63 -20.17
C ALA A 313 -2.27 -0.81 -21.46
N ASP A 314 -3.40 -0.33 -21.98
CA ASP A 314 -3.47 0.53 -23.15
C ASP A 314 -2.96 1.94 -22.80
N THR A 315 -2.27 2.56 -23.76
CA THR A 315 -1.95 3.98 -23.69
C THR A 315 -3.10 4.77 -24.31
N VAL A 316 -3.74 5.66 -23.53
CA VAL A 316 -4.98 6.30 -23.91
C VAL A 316 -4.92 7.81 -23.64
N LYS A 317 -5.49 8.60 -24.57
CA LYS A 317 -5.77 10.02 -24.32
C LYS A 317 -6.92 10.12 -23.33
N ARG A 318 -6.70 10.89 -22.25
CA ARG A 318 -7.69 11.18 -21.21
C ARG A 318 -8.08 12.65 -21.26
N THR A 319 -9.38 12.91 -21.22
CA THR A 319 -9.94 14.25 -21.04
C THR A 319 -10.50 14.31 -19.62
N LEU A 320 -10.07 15.32 -18.87
CA LEU A 320 -10.42 15.48 -17.46
C LEU A 320 -11.63 16.40 -17.31
N ASP A 321 -12.45 16.14 -16.31
CA ASP A 321 -13.47 17.07 -15.89
C ASP A 321 -12.82 18.30 -15.22
N PRO A 322 -13.44 19.50 -15.31
CA PRO A 322 -12.90 20.71 -14.69
C PRO A 322 -12.57 20.54 -13.19
N ALA A 323 -13.34 19.75 -12.45
CA ALA A 323 -13.10 19.47 -11.05
C ALA A 323 -11.75 18.77 -10.81
N ASP A 324 -11.25 17.98 -11.77
CA ASP A 324 -10.03 17.18 -11.63
C ASP A 324 -8.77 17.98 -11.97
N TYR A 325 -8.87 19.10 -12.68
CA TYR A 325 -7.73 19.96 -12.98
C TYR A 325 -7.84 21.38 -12.41
N GLN A 326 -8.83 21.60 -11.58
CA GLN A 326 -8.99 22.88 -10.89
C GLN A 326 -7.96 23.06 -9.80
N ARG A 327 -7.33 24.23 -9.75
CA ARG A 327 -6.44 24.59 -8.66
C ARG A 327 -7.23 24.81 -7.37
N THR A 328 -6.83 24.14 -6.31
CA THR A 328 -7.40 24.29 -4.98
C THR A 328 -6.29 24.31 -3.96
N TRP A 329 -6.61 24.65 -2.70
CA TRP A 329 -5.63 24.61 -1.61
C TRP A 329 -5.12 23.18 -1.32
N TYR A 330 -5.93 22.14 -1.62
CA TYR A 330 -5.55 20.72 -1.45
C TYR A 330 -4.99 20.09 -2.73
N ARG A 331 -5.11 20.76 -3.89
CA ARG A 331 -4.47 20.39 -5.16
C ARG A 331 -3.67 21.60 -5.66
N PRO A 332 -2.45 21.81 -5.10
CA PRO A 332 -1.68 23.03 -5.36
C PRO A 332 -1.07 23.08 -6.76
N ASN A 333 -0.86 21.93 -7.41
CA ASN A 333 -0.27 21.79 -8.74
C ASN A 333 -1.22 21.01 -9.64
N PRO A 334 -2.28 21.64 -10.18
CA PRO A 334 -3.26 20.93 -11.00
C PRO A 334 -2.66 20.47 -12.33
N PRO A 335 -3.19 19.36 -12.91
CA PRO A 335 -2.79 18.90 -14.22
C PRO A 335 -3.44 19.73 -15.34
N LEU A 336 -3.12 19.37 -16.60
CA LEU A 336 -3.76 19.91 -17.79
C LEU A 336 -5.13 19.23 -18.04
N PRO A 337 -6.04 19.87 -18.81
CA PRO A 337 -7.34 19.28 -19.14
C PRO A 337 -7.28 17.98 -19.93
N GLU A 338 -6.22 17.76 -20.69
CA GLU A 338 -6.02 16.55 -21.50
C GLU A 338 -4.61 16.01 -21.27
N VAL A 339 -4.51 14.69 -21.20
CA VAL A 339 -3.23 13.97 -21.05
C VAL A 339 -3.26 12.68 -21.85
N VAL A 340 -2.09 12.24 -22.35
CA VAL A 340 -1.91 10.89 -22.83
C VAL A 340 -1.34 10.08 -21.67
N TRP A 341 -2.06 9.03 -21.29
CA TRP A 341 -1.76 8.26 -20.09
C TRP A 341 -1.49 6.80 -20.39
N SER A 342 -0.41 6.28 -19.84
CA SER A 342 -0.03 4.87 -19.89
C SER A 342 -0.02 4.27 -18.49
N GLN A 343 -0.03 2.95 -18.42
CA GLN A 343 0.16 2.24 -17.15
C GLN A 343 1.52 2.59 -16.49
N ARG A 344 2.52 2.92 -17.30
CA ARG A 344 3.82 3.39 -16.78
C ARG A 344 3.67 4.67 -15.95
N ASP A 345 2.77 5.55 -16.34
CA ASP A 345 2.50 6.78 -15.58
C ASP A 345 1.88 6.45 -14.21
N ASN A 346 0.95 5.48 -14.13
CA ASN A 346 0.49 4.96 -12.82
C ASN A 346 1.65 4.48 -11.97
N ASN A 347 2.54 3.69 -12.56
CA ASN A 347 3.72 3.14 -11.87
C ASN A 347 4.64 4.24 -11.36
N ASN A 348 4.88 5.28 -12.16
CA ASN A 348 5.71 6.42 -11.76
C ASN A 348 5.10 7.18 -10.59
N TYR A 349 3.79 7.42 -10.62
CA TYR A 349 3.07 8.11 -9.53
C TYR A 349 3.05 7.27 -8.25
N GLU A 350 2.67 6.01 -8.34
CA GLU A 350 2.61 5.12 -7.19
C GLU A 350 3.99 4.96 -6.51
N GLN A 351 5.03 4.71 -7.30
CA GLN A 351 6.37 4.56 -6.75
C GLN A 351 6.91 5.87 -6.16
N THR A 352 6.72 7.00 -6.83
CA THR A 352 7.13 8.30 -6.29
C THR A 352 6.42 8.59 -4.98
N GLY A 353 5.10 8.36 -4.94
CA GLY A 353 4.31 8.53 -3.72
C GLY A 353 4.79 7.62 -2.58
N LEU A 354 4.98 6.34 -2.86
CA LEU A 354 5.43 5.37 -1.85
C LEU A 354 6.85 5.63 -1.38
N LEU A 355 7.76 6.00 -2.28
CA LEU A 355 9.15 6.33 -1.91
C LEU A 355 9.20 7.57 -1.01
N THR A 356 8.45 8.61 -1.32
CA THR A 356 8.37 9.81 -0.47
C THR A 356 7.70 9.52 0.86
N ALA A 357 6.64 8.71 0.86
CA ALA A 357 5.97 8.28 2.09
C ALA A 357 6.88 7.46 3.00
N LEU A 358 7.59 6.49 2.44
CA LEU A 358 8.54 5.66 3.19
C LEU A 358 9.73 6.48 3.71
N ASN A 359 10.21 7.44 2.92
CA ASN A 359 11.28 8.33 3.36
C ASN A 359 10.86 9.16 4.59
N TYR A 360 9.70 9.80 4.53
CA TYR A 360 9.17 10.56 5.65
C TYR A 360 8.94 9.66 6.88
N PHE A 361 8.32 8.51 6.66
CA PHE A 361 8.04 7.55 7.72
C PHE A 361 9.33 7.04 8.38
N SER A 362 10.35 6.73 7.59
CA SER A 362 11.65 6.28 8.10
C SER A 362 12.36 7.34 8.93
N GLY A 363 12.23 8.61 8.55
CA GLY A 363 12.79 9.74 9.30
C GLY A 363 12.07 10.01 10.63
N ASN A 364 10.89 9.44 10.83
CA ASN A 364 10.05 9.62 12.02
C ASN A 364 9.65 8.27 12.64
N SER A 365 10.40 7.22 12.42
CA SER A 365 10.06 5.85 12.81
C SER A 365 9.78 5.71 14.30
N GLN A 366 10.56 6.35 15.15
CA GLN A 366 10.35 6.29 16.61
C GLN A 366 9.09 7.08 17.04
N LEU A 367 8.78 8.19 16.39
CA LEU A 367 7.55 8.94 16.63
C LEU A 367 6.33 8.07 16.35
N PHE A 368 6.29 7.42 15.20
CA PHE A 368 5.16 6.57 14.82
C PHE A 368 5.04 5.31 15.69
N LEU A 369 6.15 4.73 16.11
CA LEU A 369 6.14 3.63 17.08
C LEU A 369 5.64 4.08 18.46
N LYS A 370 6.06 5.26 18.93
CA LYS A 370 5.56 5.83 20.18
C LYS A 370 4.06 6.09 20.11
N ASN A 371 3.59 6.65 19.01
CA ASN A 371 2.16 6.87 18.76
C ASN A 371 1.38 5.55 18.73
N PHE A 372 1.94 4.51 18.13
CA PHE A 372 1.34 3.18 18.13
C PHE A 372 1.15 2.65 19.55
N TYR A 373 2.15 2.77 20.39
CA TYR A 373 2.06 2.43 21.81
C TYR A 373 1.02 3.28 22.54
N LEU A 374 1.03 4.60 22.34
CA LEU A 374 0.09 5.51 23.02
C LEU A 374 -1.36 5.22 22.63
N LYS A 375 -1.62 4.99 21.34
CA LYS A 375 -2.96 4.62 20.87
C LYS A 375 -3.40 3.28 21.46
N SER A 376 -2.49 2.30 21.53
CA SER A 376 -2.77 0.99 22.12
C SER A 376 -3.09 1.08 23.62
N LYS A 377 -2.29 1.85 24.37
CA LYS A 377 -2.52 2.12 25.78
C LYS A 377 -3.88 2.80 26.00
N ARG A 378 -4.18 3.84 25.24
CA ARG A 378 -5.44 4.58 25.32
C ARG A 378 -6.65 3.71 24.99
N SER A 379 -6.53 2.77 24.05
CA SER A 379 -7.60 1.81 23.73
C SER A 379 -7.96 0.92 24.92
N ILE A 380 -6.98 0.56 25.74
CA ILE A 380 -7.19 -0.24 26.95
C ILE A 380 -7.86 0.61 28.05
N GLU A 381 -7.48 1.87 28.16
CA GLU A 381 -8.00 2.79 29.19
C GLU A 381 -9.41 3.32 28.85
N LYS A 382 -9.74 3.45 27.57
CA LYS A 382 -10.99 4.07 27.08
C LYS A 382 -12.26 3.47 27.69
N PRO A 383 -12.45 2.14 27.78
CA PRO A 383 -13.64 1.56 28.40
C PRO A 383 -13.82 1.94 29.86
N LEU A 384 -12.73 2.18 30.57
CA LEU A 384 -12.77 2.56 32.00
C LEU A 384 -13.06 4.05 32.20
N GLN A 385 -12.67 4.90 31.25
CA GLN A 385 -12.75 6.35 31.36
C GLN A 385 -13.96 6.94 30.65
N ALA A 386 -14.29 6.46 29.47
CA ALA A 386 -15.31 7.03 28.60
C ALA A 386 -16.50 6.09 28.35
N GLY A 387 -16.36 4.80 28.68
CA GLY A 387 -17.41 3.81 28.41
C GLY A 387 -17.78 3.69 26.92
N PRO A 388 -18.65 2.73 26.59
CA PRO A 388 -19.11 1.65 27.46
C PRO A 388 -17.99 0.64 27.77
N ALA A 389 -18.07 0.01 28.94
CA ALA A 389 -17.11 -1.01 29.35
C ALA A 389 -17.32 -2.32 28.58
N ALA A 390 -18.51 -2.56 28.08
CA ALA A 390 -18.86 -3.74 27.29
C ALA A 390 -20.11 -3.50 26.43
N TYR A 391 -20.21 -4.24 25.33
CA TYR A 391 -21.43 -4.39 24.55
C TYR A 391 -21.98 -5.80 24.81
N VAL A 392 -23.29 -5.93 24.96
CA VAL A 392 -23.98 -7.22 25.12
C VAL A 392 -24.94 -7.39 23.95
N PHE A 393 -24.85 -8.50 23.25
CA PHE A 393 -25.68 -8.86 22.11
C PHE A 393 -26.57 -10.05 22.44
#